data_bab9af52b5c83b63c2479eeec3164152
#
_entry.id   bab9af52b5c83b63c2479eeec3164152
#
_cell.length_a   1.000
_cell.length_b   1.000
_cell.length_c   1.000
_cell.angle_alpha   90.00
_cell.angle_beta   90.00
_cell.angle_gamma   90.00
#
_symmetry.space_group_name_H-M   'P 1'
#
loop_
_entity.id
_entity.type
_entity.pdbx_description
1 polymer ?
#
loop_
_entity_poly.entity_id
_entity_poly.type
_entity_poly.pdbx_seq_one_letter_code
_entity_poly.pdbx_strand_id
1 'polypeptide(L)'
;MKNDTSMLMISFIILTWNSEKYLKGCFDSIIRKCSEEEVPFEVIVIDNGSCDGVCGVVVGYNNIFPDAFHLIKLEANRGTTYTRNLGLRQARGGYICILDSDTELSEGSLTSVINRLSSDERVGMLVPRLLLPDGSVQNSVKRFPTMLNKLMKIPRIIFKINTRNSDFYETFPFQEEKEVDTAISACWFFRKELVQKVGYLDEKIFYAPEDIDYSLRVWLAGLKILYIPSFTVLHHTQQISHKKPFSRTSLSHFWGLLYYYRKHGGWMFRPKLSAM
;
A
#
# COMPACT_ATOMS: atom_id res chain seq x y z
N MET A 1 -16.78 4.00 32.27
CA MET A 1 -16.43 4.36 30.89
C MET A 1 -16.08 3.06 30.15
N LYS A 2 -16.89 2.59 29.22
CA LYS A 2 -16.50 1.48 28.34
C LYS A 2 -15.35 2.00 27.48
N ASN A 3 -14.14 1.47 27.68
CA ASN A 3 -13.06 1.71 26.72
C ASN A 3 -13.58 1.24 25.36
N ASP A 4 -13.70 2.17 24.44
CA ASP A 4 -14.14 1.86 23.09
C ASP A 4 -12.99 1.12 22.39
N THR A 5 -13.00 -0.21 22.51
CA THR A 5 -12.00 -1.12 21.93
C THR A 5 -11.88 -0.97 20.41
N SER A 6 -12.87 -0.33 19.74
CA SER A 6 -12.82 -0.04 18.32
C SER A 6 -11.74 1.00 17.97
N MET A 7 -11.39 1.90 18.89
CA MET A 7 -10.40 2.95 18.66
C MET A 7 -8.96 2.42 18.52
N LEU A 8 -8.63 1.29 19.13
CA LEU A 8 -7.28 0.68 19.04
C LEU A 8 -7.21 -0.48 18.03
N MET A 9 -8.33 -0.87 17.44
CA MET A 9 -8.40 -1.97 16.47
C MET A 9 -7.77 -1.59 15.14
N ILE A 10 -7.01 -2.52 14.55
CA ILE A 10 -6.48 -2.41 13.17
C ILE A 10 -7.37 -3.20 12.21
N SER A 11 -7.80 -2.55 11.13
CA SER A 11 -8.41 -3.22 9.99
C SER A 11 -7.36 -3.45 8.90
N PHE A 12 -6.98 -4.71 8.66
CA PHE A 12 -6.14 -5.09 7.54
C PHE A 12 -6.99 -5.25 6.29
N ILE A 13 -6.69 -4.47 5.25
CA ILE A 13 -7.39 -4.50 3.96
C ILE A 13 -6.48 -5.18 2.96
N ILE A 14 -6.86 -6.38 2.55
CA ILE A 14 -6.05 -7.25 1.69
C ILE A 14 -6.76 -7.46 0.37
N LEU A 15 -6.21 -6.88 -0.69
CA LEU A 15 -6.59 -7.21 -2.06
C LEU A 15 -5.86 -8.47 -2.48
N THR A 16 -6.59 -9.44 -3.03
CA THR A 16 -6.00 -10.67 -3.59
C THR A 16 -6.49 -10.94 -5.01
N TRP A 17 -5.60 -11.45 -5.85
CA TRP A 17 -5.90 -11.90 -7.22
C TRP A 17 -4.91 -12.97 -7.64
N ASN A 18 -5.38 -14.24 -7.68
CA ASN A 18 -4.55 -15.42 -7.97
C ASN A 18 -3.29 -15.48 -7.08
N SER A 19 -3.47 -15.31 -5.78
CA SER A 19 -2.39 -15.22 -4.80
C SER A 19 -2.48 -16.27 -3.70
N GLU A 20 -3.23 -17.35 -3.91
CA GLU A 20 -3.48 -18.43 -2.94
C GLU A 20 -2.23 -18.84 -2.15
N LYS A 21 -1.13 -19.05 -2.86
CA LYS A 21 0.13 -19.55 -2.27
C LYS A 21 0.77 -18.63 -1.22
N TYR A 22 0.41 -17.35 -1.20
CA TYR A 22 0.96 -16.36 -0.27
C TYR A 22 0.06 -16.09 0.94
N LEU A 23 -1.26 -16.30 0.78
CA LEU A 23 -2.25 -15.88 1.78
C LEU A 23 -2.00 -16.49 3.15
N LYS A 24 -1.56 -17.76 3.20
CA LYS A 24 -1.29 -18.41 4.49
C LYS A 24 -0.20 -17.65 5.27
N GLY A 25 0.95 -17.37 4.67
CA GLY A 25 2.02 -16.62 5.31
C GLY A 25 1.58 -15.20 5.72
N CYS A 26 0.83 -14.52 4.84
CA CYS A 26 0.27 -13.20 5.12
C CYS A 26 -0.63 -13.24 6.38
N PHE A 27 -1.63 -14.13 6.42
CA PHE A 27 -2.59 -14.22 7.52
C PHE A 27 -1.93 -14.69 8.83
N ASP A 28 -1.09 -15.73 8.78
CA ASP A 28 -0.36 -16.21 9.95
C ASP A 28 0.51 -15.10 10.56
N SER A 29 1.15 -14.27 9.73
CA SER A 29 1.96 -13.14 10.20
C SER A 29 1.13 -12.06 10.91
N ILE A 30 -0.08 -11.77 10.41
CA ILE A 30 -1.03 -10.85 11.06
C ILE A 30 -1.48 -11.39 12.40
N ILE A 31 -1.97 -12.64 12.42
CA ILE A 31 -2.46 -13.31 13.62
C ILE A 31 -1.37 -13.32 14.69
N ARG A 32 -0.16 -13.76 14.32
CA ARG A 32 0.98 -13.81 15.23
C ARG A 32 1.26 -12.43 15.85
N LYS A 33 1.43 -11.39 15.02
CA LYS A 33 1.74 -10.03 15.47
C LYS A 33 0.66 -9.44 16.37
N CYS A 34 -0.60 -9.60 15.98
CA CYS A 34 -1.71 -9.07 16.76
C CYS A 34 -1.88 -9.82 18.09
N SER A 35 -1.68 -11.16 18.09
CA SER A 35 -1.78 -11.96 19.31
C SER A 35 -0.63 -11.71 20.29
N GLU A 36 0.62 -11.57 19.78
CA GLU A 36 1.80 -11.26 20.61
C GLU A 36 1.67 -9.93 21.35
N GLU A 37 0.97 -8.95 20.76
CA GLU A 37 0.85 -7.59 21.30
C GLU A 37 -0.58 -7.27 21.82
N GLU A 38 -1.47 -8.26 21.84
CA GLU A 38 -2.89 -8.13 22.26
C GLU A 38 -3.62 -6.99 21.52
N VAL A 39 -3.24 -6.74 20.23
CA VAL A 39 -3.88 -5.72 19.40
C VAL A 39 -5.14 -6.28 18.76
N PRO A 40 -6.33 -5.72 19.04
CA PRO A 40 -7.55 -6.13 18.35
C PRO A 40 -7.46 -5.88 16.84
N PHE A 41 -7.93 -6.83 16.03
CA PHE A 41 -7.82 -6.73 14.58
C PHE A 41 -9.00 -7.33 13.84
N GLU A 42 -9.18 -6.92 12.61
CA GLU A 42 -9.97 -7.60 11.58
C GLU A 42 -9.19 -7.65 10.27
N VAL A 43 -9.47 -8.65 9.47
CA VAL A 43 -8.89 -8.85 8.14
C VAL A 43 -10.01 -8.87 7.11
N ILE A 44 -10.05 -7.87 6.25
CA ILE A 44 -11.03 -7.75 5.18
C ILE A 44 -10.31 -8.12 3.89
N VAL A 45 -10.60 -9.30 3.41
CA VAL A 45 -10.02 -9.84 2.17
C VAL A 45 -10.97 -9.58 1.02
N ILE A 46 -10.47 -8.92 -0.02
CA ILE A 46 -11.23 -8.67 -1.22
C ILE A 46 -10.63 -9.51 -2.35
N ASP A 47 -11.31 -10.59 -2.69
CA ASP A 47 -10.97 -11.42 -3.84
C ASP A 47 -11.41 -10.73 -5.14
N ASN A 48 -10.46 -10.27 -5.91
CA ASN A 48 -10.68 -9.50 -7.13
C ASN A 48 -10.90 -10.40 -8.36
N GLY A 49 -11.72 -11.44 -8.21
CA GLY A 49 -12.06 -12.38 -9.28
C GLY A 49 -10.94 -13.40 -9.54
N SER A 50 -10.44 -14.04 -8.51
CA SER A 50 -9.42 -15.10 -8.64
C SER A 50 -10.02 -16.39 -9.22
N CYS A 51 -9.15 -17.15 -9.88
CA CYS A 51 -9.46 -18.48 -10.44
C CYS A 51 -8.76 -19.62 -9.67
N ASP A 52 -7.99 -19.27 -8.63
CA ASP A 52 -7.29 -20.23 -7.73
C ASP A 52 -8.07 -20.48 -6.44
N GLY A 53 -7.43 -21.14 -5.45
CA GLY A 53 -8.03 -21.51 -4.18
C GLY A 53 -8.16 -20.42 -3.12
N VAL A 54 -7.97 -19.13 -3.46
CA VAL A 54 -8.06 -17.98 -2.54
C VAL A 54 -9.28 -18.05 -1.62
N CYS A 55 -10.47 -18.24 -2.18
CA CYS A 55 -11.70 -18.30 -1.37
C CYS A 55 -11.68 -19.41 -0.32
N GLY A 56 -11.15 -20.59 -0.67
CA GLY A 56 -11.01 -21.72 0.25
C GLY A 56 -10.10 -21.40 1.43
N VAL A 57 -8.97 -20.74 1.17
CA VAL A 57 -8.04 -20.30 2.21
C VAL A 57 -8.74 -19.33 3.16
N VAL A 58 -9.39 -18.28 2.65
CA VAL A 58 -10.06 -17.28 3.49
C VAL A 58 -11.19 -17.89 4.32
N VAL A 59 -12.00 -18.76 3.74
CA VAL A 59 -13.06 -19.48 4.46
C VAL A 59 -12.46 -20.36 5.58
N GLY A 60 -11.31 -21.00 5.35
CA GLY A 60 -10.60 -21.75 6.39
C GLY A 60 -10.25 -20.89 7.60
N TYR A 61 -9.70 -19.68 7.38
CA TYR A 61 -9.39 -18.75 8.47
C TYR A 61 -10.64 -18.16 9.12
N ASN A 62 -11.68 -17.88 8.35
CA ASN A 62 -12.96 -17.40 8.90
C ASN A 62 -13.61 -18.45 9.84
N ASN A 63 -13.48 -19.75 9.55
CA ASN A 63 -13.98 -20.80 10.44
C ASN A 63 -13.24 -20.85 11.78
N ILE A 64 -11.95 -20.45 11.81
CA ILE A 64 -11.14 -20.42 13.03
C ILE A 64 -11.31 -19.09 13.77
N PHE A 65 -11.44 -17.99 13.04
CA PHE A 65 -11.54 -16.62 13.55
C PHE A 65 -12.76 -15.89 12.94
N PRO A 66 -14.01 -16.32 13.26
CA PRO A 66 -15.22 -15.86 12.55
C PRO A 66 -15.49 -14.36 12.66
N ASP A 67 -15.06 -13.74 13.76
CA ASP A 67 -15.24 -12.31 13.99
C ASP A 67 -14.12 -11.44 13.42
N ALA A 68 -13.01 -12.06 13.00
CA ALA A 68 -11.83 -11.35 12.53
C ALA A 68 -11.63 -11.41 11.01
N PHE A 69 -12.01 -12.48 10.31
CA PHE A 69 -11.81 -12.62 8.87
C PHE A 69 -13.10 -12.45 8.08
N HIS A 70 -13.08 -11.54 7.12
CA HIS A 70 -14.22 -11.24 6.25
C HIS A 70 -13.82 -11.33 4.78
N LEU A 71 -14.61 -12.03 3.96
CA LEU A 71 -14.38 -12.18 2.52
C LEU A 71 -15.40 -11.37 1.72
N ILE A 72 -14.90 -10.55 0.81
CA ILE A 72 -15.67 -9.94 -0.27
C ILE A 72 -15.20 -10.55 -1.57
N LYS A 73 -16.04 -11.32 -2.25
CA LYS A 73 -15.72 -11.94 -3.53
C LYS A 73 -16.30 -11.13 -4.67
N LEU A 74 -15.45 -10.79 -5.65
CA LEU A 74 -15.87 -10.18 -6.92
C LEU A 74 -15.91 -11.23 -8.02
N GLU A 75 -16.79 -11.04 -9.00
CA GLU A 75 -16.92 -11.94 -10.16
C GLU A 75 -15.77 -11.76 -11.16
N ALA A 76 -15.17 -10.58 -11.21
CA ALA A 76 -14.09 -10.25 -12.14
C ALA A 76 -13.14 -9.20 -11.55
N ASN A 77 -11.93 -9.10 -12.11
CA ASN A 77 -10.95 -8.10 -11.73
C ASN A 77 -11.46 -6.67 -12.05
N ARG A 78 -11.71 -5.90 -10.98
CA ARG A 78 -12.20 -4.52 -11.01
C ARG A 78 -11.10 -3.48 -10.76
N GLY A 79 -9.84 -3.91 -10.72
CA GLY A 79 -8.69 -3.05 -10.47
C GLY A 79 -8.39 -2.85 -8.98
N THR A 80 -7.24 -2.23 -8.71
CA THR A 80 -6.70 -2.10 -7.35
C THR A 80 -7.49 -1.11 -6.51
N THR A 81 -7.80 0.05 -7.06
CA THR A 81 -8.42 1.16 -6.31
C THR A 81 -9.84 0.85 -5.89
N TYR A 82 -10.68 0.38 -6.83
CA TYR A 82 -12.05 -0.03 -6.53
C TYR A 82 -12.08 -1.11 -5.44
N THR A 83 -11.23 -2.11 -5.61
CA THR A 83 -11.18 -3.27 -4.71
C THR A 83 -10.76 -2.88 -3.31
N ARG A 84 -9.69 -2.08 -3.16
CA ARG A 84 -9.26 -1.56 -1.85
C ARG A 84 -10.31 -0.65 -1.21
N ASN A 85 -11.02 0.15 -2.01
CA ASN A 85 -12.08 1.01 -1.51
C ASN A 85 -13.25 0.21 -0.92
N LEU A 86 -13.58 -0.96 -1.45
CA LEU A 86 -14.59 -1.84 -0.83
C LEU A 86 -14.18 -2.21 0.61
N GLY A 87 -12.92 -2.60 0.81
CA GLY A 87 -12.39 -2.87 2.15
C GLY A 87 -12.39 -1.65 3.05
N LEU A 88 -11.94 -0.49 2.53
CA LEU A 88 -11.93 0.77 3.29
C LEU A 88 -13.33 1.19 3.77
N ARG A 89 -14.37 0.94 2.98
CA ARG A 89 -15.76 1.23 3.36
C ARG A 89 -16.27 0.32 4.46
N GLN A 90 -15.78 -0.91 4.56
CA GLN A 90 -16.21 -1.90 5.55
C GLN A 90 -15.37 -1.88 6.83
N ALA A 91 -14.18 -1.30 6.78
CA ALA A 91 -13.27 -1.24 7.92
C ALA A 91 -13.92 -0.60 9.16
N ARG A 92 -13.85 -1.29 10.30
CA ARG A 92 -14.39 -0.85 11.59
C ARG A 92 -13.33 -0.25 12.50
N GLY A 93 -12.07 -0.67 12.34
CA GLY A 93 -10.96 -0.23 13.18
C GLY A 93 -10.63 1.25 13.05
N GLY A 94 -10.10 1.83 14.12
CA GLY A 94 -9.58 3.20 14.14
C GLY A 94 -8.30 3.36 13.34
N TYR A 95 -7.59 2.25 13.13
CA TYR A 95 -6.37 2.19 12.32
C TYR A 95 -6.59 1.26 11.13
N ILE A 96 -6.02 1.64 10.00
CA ILE A 96 -6.09 0.90 8.75
C ILE A 96 -4.69 0.46 8.36
N CYS A 97 -4.57 -0.80 7.94
CA CYS A 97 -3.42 -1.30 7.23
C CYS A 97 -3.86 -1.76 5.83
N ILE A 98 -3.49 -1.03 4.78
CA ILE A 98 -3.54 -1.60 3.42
C ILE A 98 -2.34 -2.52 3.30
N LEU A 99 -2.58 -3.77 2.92
CA LEU A 99 -1.55 -4.81 2.85
C LEU A 99 -1.73 -5.65 1.58
N ASP A 100 -0.66 -5.86 0.83
CA ASP A 100 -0.70 -6.77 -0.32
C ASP A 100 -0.72 -8.23 0.14
N SER A 101 -1.42 -9.07 -0.59
CA SER A 101 -1.60 -10.50 -0.27
C SER A 101 -0.31 -11.33 -0.29
N ASP A 102 0.75 -10.82 -0.93
CA ASP A 102 2.08 -11.43 -1.02
C ASP A 102 3.09 -10.79 -0.05
N THR A 103 2.60 -10.28 1.09
CA THR A 103 3.43 -9.71 2.15
C THR A 103 3.25 -10.46 3.48
N GLU A 104 4.27 -10.40 4.34
CA GLU A 104 4.24 -10.94 5.70
C GLU A 104 4.78 -9.90 6.68
N LEU A 105 4.05 -9.64 7.77
CA LEU A 105 4.54 -8.78 8.85
C LEU A 105 5.71 -9.50 9.53
N SER A 106 6.87 -8.82 9.63
CA SER A 106 8.09 -9.43 10.12
C SER A 106 8.50 -8.84 11.47
N GLU A 107 9.48 -7.96 11.53
CA GLU A 107 10.00 -7.37 12.77
C GLU A 107 9.29 -6.05 13.10
N GLY A 108 9.40 -5.64 14.36
CA GLY A 108 8.79 -4.40 14.86
C GLY A 108 7.48 -4.63 15.60
N SER A 109 6.92 -3.57 16.19
CA SER A 109 5.72 -3.60 17.03
C SER A 109 4.58 -2.83 16.38
N LEU A 110 3.40 -3.46 16.28
CA LEU A 110 2.15 -2.82 15.84
C LEU A 110 1.72 -1.73 16.82
N THR A 111 1.89 -1.98 18.12
CA THR A 111 1.62 -0.97 19.16
C THR A 111 2.49 0.27 18.96
N SER A 112 3.76 0.11 18.57
CA SER A 112 4.62 1.25 18.25
C SER A 112 4.16 2.00 17.00
N VAL A 113 3.66 1.30 15.98
CA VAL A 113 3.05 1.92 14.77
C VAL A 113 1.81 2.73 15.15
N ILE A 114 0.91 2.16 15.97
CA ILE A 114 -0.30 2.84 16.47
C ILE A 114 0.10 4.09 17.25
N ASN A 115 1.04 3.96 18.21
CA ASN A 115 1.51 5.07 19.02
C ASN A 115 2.15 6.16 18.18
N ARG A 116 2.91 5.80 17.13
CA ARG A 116 3.52 6.78 16.23
C ARG A 116 2.49 7.55 15.41
N LEU A 117 1.41 6.89 14.97
CA LEU A 117 0.28 7.55 14.30
C LEU A 117 -0.50 8.47 15.25
N SER A 118 -0.61 8.11 16.52
CA SER A 118 -1.37 8.87 17.53
C SER A 118 -0.59 10.07 18.09
N SER A 119 0.74 9.99 18.10
CA SER A 119 1.60 11.01 18.74
C SER A 119 1.77 12.31 17.92
N ASP A 120 1.53 12.28 16.62
CA ASP A 120 1.59 13.48 15.75
C ASP A 120 0.46 13.46 14.73
N GLU A 121 -0.52 14.35 14.90
CA GLU A 121 -1.67 14.46 14.01
C GLU A 121 -1.30 14.83 12.57
N ARG A 122 -0.13 15.41 12.36
CA ARG A 122 0.40 15.73 11.02
C ARG A 122 0.88 14.49 10.28
N VAL A 123 1.11 13.37 10.97
CA VAL A 123 1.44 12.10 10.32
C VAL A 123 0.16 11.51 9.73
N GLY A 124 0.04 11.57 8.42
CA GLY A 124 -1.08 10.99 7.67
C GLY A 124 -0.90 9.50 7.42
N MET A 125 0.32 9.08 7.11
CA MET A 125 0.61 7.70 6.71
C MET A 125 2.00 7.27 7.18
N LEU A 126 2.12 6.03 7.66
CA LEU A 126 3.39 5.35 7.92
C LEU A 126 3.60 4.25 6.87
N VAL A 127 4.82 4.18 6.35
CA VAL A 127 5.24 3.16 5.39
C VAL A 127 6.45 2.41 5.93
N PRO A 128 6.34 1.09 6.13
CA PRO A 128 7.39 0.30 6.73
C PRO A 128 8.54 0.03 5.76
N ARG A 129 9.63 -0.49 6.30
CA ARG A 129 10.72 -1.05 5.51
C ARG A 129 10.26 -2.37 4.89
N LEU A 130 10.33 -2.44 3.57
CA LEU A 130 10.07 -3.68 2.86
C LEU A 130 11.36 -4.47 2.63
N LEU A 131 11.29 -5.77 2.86
CA LEU A 131 12.38 -6.70 2.58
C LEU A 131 11.98 -7.64 1.45
N LEU A 132 12.93 -8.00 0.62
CA LEU A 132 12.78 -9.07 -0.36
C LEU A 132 13.04 -10.43 0.30
N PRO A 133 12.65 -11.56 -0.33
CA PRO A 133 12.85 -12.89 0.24
C PRO A 133 14.33 -13.26 0.52
N ASP A 134 15.27 -12.59 -0.12
CA ASP A 134 16.71 -12.73 0.13
C ASP A 134 17.21 -11.88 1.32
N GLY A 135 16.31 -11.17 2.01
CA GLY A 135 16.62 -10.27 3.12
C GLY A 135 17.11 -8.88 2.71
N SER A 136 17.29 -8.63 1.43
CA SER A 136 17.68 -7.30 0.95
C SER A 136 16.54 -6.28 1.08
N VAL A 137 16.89 -5.00 1.30
CA VAL A 137 15.90 -3.93 1.39
C VAL A 137 15.34 -3.62 0.02
N GLN A 138 14.02 -3.72 -0.12
CA GLN A 138 13.32 -3.27 -1.31
C GLN A 138 13.24 -1.74 -1.30
N ASN A 139 13.71 -1.10 -2.39
CA ASN A 139 13.50 0.34 -2.55
C ASN A 139 12.01 0.63 -2.85
N SER A 140 11.25 0.86 -1.79
CA SER A 140 9.80 1.06 -1.81
C SER A 140 9.39 2.53 -1.84
N VAL A 141 10.32 3.45 -1.60
CA VAL A 141 10.05 4.89 -1.48
C VAL A 141 10.58 5.64 -2.69
N LYS A 142 9.84 6.64 -3.15
CA LYS A 142 10.16 7.38 -4.37
C LYS A 142 9.83 8.86 -4.22
N ARG A 143 10.43 9.67 -5.07
CA ARG A 143 10.02 11.05 -5.28
C ARG A 143 8.82 11.10 -6.21
N PHE A 144 8.03 12.17 -6.14
CA PHE A 144 6.97 12.39 -7.11
C PHE A 144 7.58 12.46 -8.53
N PRO A 145 7.08 11.67 -9.49
CA PRO A 145 7.60 11.69 -10.84
C PRO A 145 7.14 12.95 -11.58
N THR A 146 7.94 13.39 -12.57
CA THR A 146 7.48 14.32 -13.60
C THR A 146 7.29 13.58 -14.92
N MET A 147 6.43 14.09 -15.80
CA MET A 147 6.29 13.52 -17.15
C MET A 147 7.60 13.59 -17.91
N LEU A 148 8.33 14.71 -17.77
CA LEU A 148 9.64 14.86 -18.41
C LEU A 148 10.61 13.74 -18.00
N ASN A 149 10.68 13.42 -16.69
CA ASN A 149 11.52 12.32 -16.21
C ASN A 149 11.08 10.96 -16.77
N LYS A 150 9.76 10.75 -16.92
CA LYS A 150 9.24 9.52 -17.54
C LYS A 150 9.60 9.43 -19.01
N LEU A 151 9.50 10.52 -19.77
CA LEU A 151 9.90 10.57 -21.18
C LEU A 151 11.41 10.35 -21.36
N MET A 152 12.24 10.95 -20.50
CA MET A 152 13.69 10.73 -20.51
C MET A 152 14.12 9.27 -20.26
N LYS A 153 13.22 8.42 -19.74
CA LYS A 153 13.48 6.97 -19.58
C LYS A 153 13.23 6.17 -20.86
N ILE A 154 12.52 6.73 -21.85
CA ILE A 154 12.20 6.02 -23.10
C ILE A 154 13.46 5.55 -23.83
N PRO A 155 14.52 6.38 -24.01
CA PRO A 155 15.77 5.92 -24.63
C PRO A 155 16.43 4.76 -23.86
N ARG A 156 16.35 4.78 -22.52
CA ARG A 156 16.84 3.68 -21.68
C ARG A 156 16.14 2.35 -21.99
N ILE A 157 14.82 2.40 -22.17
CA ILE A 157 14.01 1.21 -22.45
C ILE A 157 14.30 0.69 -23.87
N ILE A 158 14.39 1.61 -24.84
CA ILE A 158 14.59 1.25 -26.26
C ILE A 158 16.04 0.82 -26.54
N PHE A 159 17.01 1.60 -26.07
CA PHE A 159 18.43 1.40 -26.38
C PHE A 159 19.21 0.68 -25.29
N LYS A 160 18.55 0.26 -24.19
CA LYS A 160 19.17 -0.39 -23.01
C LYS A 160 20.33 0.43 -22.39
N ILE A 161 20.33 1.74 -22.56
CA ILE A 161 21.34 2.66 -22.01
C ILE A 161 21.11 2.79 -20.50
N ASN A 162 22.16 2.59 -19.72
CA ASN A 162 22.07 2.72 -18.26
C ASN A 162 22.02 4.21 -17.87
N THR A 163 20.82 4.77 -17.70
CA THR A 163 20.60 6.15 -17.23
C THR A 163 20.15 6.16 -15.78
N ARG A 164 20.48 7.22 -15.05
CA ARG A 164 20.09 7.41 -13.65
C ARG A 164 18.57 7.40 -13.51
N ASN A 165 18.04 6.66 -12.54
CA ASN A 165 16.60 6.61 -12.31
C ASN A 165 16.19 7.74 -11.34
N SER A 166 15.80 8.88 -11.88
CA SER A 166 15.45 10.09 -11.14
C SER A 166 14.19 10.00 -10.26
N ASP A 167 13.41 8.91 -10.34
CA ASP A 167 12.24 8.71 -9.49
C ASP A 167 12.62 8.20 -8.10
N PHE A 168 13.79 7.60 -7.94
CA PHE A 168 14.29 7.16 -6.64
C PHE A 168 15.13 8.25 -5.98
N TYR A 169 15.21 8.20 -4.67
CA TYR A 169 16.19 8.99 -3.93
C TYR A 169 17.59 8.47 -4.27
N GLU A 170 18.55 9.36 -4.54
CA GLU A 170 19.93 8.96 -4.87
C GLU A 170 20.61 8.25 -3.69
N THR A 171 20.40 8.80 -2.51
CA THR A 171 20.82 8.24 -1.22
C THR A 171 19.62 8.31 -0.29
N PHE A 172 19.08 7.16 0.10
CA PHE A 172 18.01 7.10 1.08
C PHE A 172 18.49 6.35 2.32
N PRO A 173 18.37 6.95 3.52
CA PRO A 173 18.83 6.31 4.75
C PRO A 173 17.76 5.30 5.22
N PHE A 174 17.78 4.09 4.64
CA PHE A 174 16.81 3.03 4.97
C PHE A 174 16.85 2.56 6.42
N GLN A 175 17.74 3.10 7.25
CA GLN A 175 17.87 2.81 8.68
C GLN A 175 17.26 3.89 9.57
N GLU A 176 16.78 4.99 9.00
CA GLU A 176 16.25 6.14 9.73
C GLU A 176 14.81 6.44 9.37
N GLU A 177 14.00 6.92 10.34
CA GLU A 177 12.69 7.49 10.06
C GLU A 177 12.84 8.75 9.20
N LYS A 178 12.09 8.84 8.12
CA LYS A 178 12.19 9.97 7.19
C LYS A 178 10.89 10.26 6.46
N GLU A 179 10.63 11.53 6.20
CA GLU A 179 9.57 11.97 5.31
C GLU A 179 9.87 11.53 3.86
N VAL A 180 8.85 11.00 3.18
CA VAL A 180 8.96 10.53 1.78
C VAL A 180 7.82 11.08 0.95
N ASP A 181 8.08 11.39 -0.32
CA ASP A 181 7.03 11.91 -1.21
C ASP A 181 5.95 10.85 -1.43
N THR A 182 6.35 9.62 -1.73
CA THR A 182 5.45 8.48 -2.00
C THR A 182 6.13 7.15 -1.70
N ALA A 183 5.32 6.13 -1.41
CA ALA A 183 5.77 4.76 -1.25
C ALA A 183 4.80 3.81 -1.96
N ILE A 184 5.32 2.66 -2.42
CA ILE A 184 4.47 1.63 -3.02
C ILE A 184 3.42 1.16 -2.01
N SER A 185 2.26 0.79 -2.50
CA SER A 185 1.09 0.47 -1.70
C SER A 185 1.08 -0.96 -1.15
N ALA A 186 2.24 -1.61 -1.05
CA ALA A 186 2.36 -2.96 -0.53
C ALA A 186 2.06 -3.05 0.98
N CYS A 187 2.38 -2.00 1.74
CA CYS A 187 1.98 -1.86 3.14
C CYS A 187 1.91 -0.39 3.55
N TRP A 188 0.72 0.06 3.94
CA TRP A 188 0.48 1.41 4.47
C TRP A 188 -0.30 1.33 5.76
N PHE A 189 0.14 2.06 6.78
CA PHE A 189 -0.59 2.24 8.02
C PHE A 189 -1.07 3.69 8.14
N PHE A 190 -2.32 3.89 8.52
CA PHE A 190 -2.88 5.23 8.75
C PHE A 190 -4.11 5.17 9.67
N ARG A 191 -4.47 6.32 10.24
CA ARG A 191 -5.73 6.45 10.98
C ARG A 191 -6.90 6.48 10.01
N LYS A 192 -8.04 5.90 10.38
CA LYS A 192 -9.26 5.87 9.57
C LYS A 192 -9.72 7.26 9.14
N GLU A 193 -9.47 8.29 9.96
CA GLU A 193 -9.78 9.69 9.68
C GLU A 193 -9.04 10.20 8.44
N LEU A 194 -7.93 9.60 8.03
CA LEU A 194 -7.26 9.95 6.79
C LEU A 194 -8.20 9.83 5.59
N VAL A 195 -9.01 8.76 5.55
CA VAL A 195 -9.99 8.55 4.48
C VAL A 195 -11.06 9.63 4.46
N GLN A 196 -11.45 10.13 5.64
CA GLN A 196 -12.41 11.24 5.74
C GLN A 196 -11.80 12.55 5.23
N LYS A 197 -10.51 12.80 5.52
CA LYS A 197 -9.81 14.02 5.17
C LYS A 197 -9.34 14.07 3.70
N VAL A 198 -8.85 12.95 3.19
CA VAL A 198 -8.22 12.83 1.86
C VAL A 198 -9.17 12.22 0.82
N GLY A 199 -10.16 11.46 1.27
CA GLY A 199 -11.05 10.66 0.44
C GLY A 199 -10.52 9.26 0.18
N TYR A 200 -11.28 8.48 -0.56
CA TYR A 200 -10.93 7.15 -1.03
C TYR A 200 -9.90 7.18 -2.15
N LEU A 201 -9.33 6.04 -2.51
CA LEU A 201 -8.50 5.88 -3.71
C LEU A 201 -9.32 6.28 -4.96
N ASP A 202 -8.66 6.87 -5.96
CA ASP A 202 -9.35 7.34 -7.18
C ASP A 202 -9.64 6.17 -8.13
N GLU A 203 -10.90 5.76 -8.21
CA GLU A 203 -11.34 4.59 -8.99
C GLU A 203 -11.20 4.76 -10.51
N LYS A 204 -10.86 5.97 -11.00
CA LYS A 204 -10.46 6.18 -12.40
C LYS A 204 -9.07 5.63 -12.70
N ILE A 205 -8.28 5.34 -11.66
CA ILE A 205 -7.00 4.66 -11.77
C ILE A 205 -7.25 3.17 -11.51
N PHE A 206 -7.24 2.37 -12.56
CA PHE A 206 -7.56 0.94 -12.45
C PHE A 206 -6.49 0.15 -11.67
N TYR A 207 -5.19 0.38 -11.95
CA TYR A 207 -4.09 -0.37 -11.33
C TYR A 207 -3.04 0.55 -10.72
N ALA A 208 -2.38 1.40 -11.52
CA ALA A 208 -1.33 2.32 -11.10
C ALA A 208 -1.45 3.62 -11.94
N PRO A 209 -1.00 4.77 -11.42
CA PRO A 209 -0.22 5.03 -10.21
C PRO A 209 -1.10 5.48 -9.02
N GLU A 210 -1.87 4.59 -8.44
CA GLU A 210 -2.75 4.89 -7.31
C GLU A 210 -1.96 5.31 -6.06
N ASP A 211 -0.77 4.72 -5.88
CA ASP A 211 0.17 5.03 -4.81
C ASP A 211 0.64 6.49 -4.87
N ILE A 212 1.00 6.95 -6.06
CA ILE A 212 1.44 8.33 -6.29
C ILE A 212 0.27 9.31 -6.12
N ASP A 213 -0.92 8.98 -6.67
CA ASP A 213 -2.12 9.83 -6.54
C ASP A 213 -2.52 10.00 -5.08
N TYR A 214 -2.59 8.89 -4.33
CA TYR A 214 -3.01 8.95 -2.93
C TYR A 214 -1.98 9.67 -2.06
N SER A 215 -0.70 9.36 -2.24
CA SER A 215 0.39 10.04 -1.53
C SER A 215 0.36 11.55 -1.76
N LEU A 216 0.17 11.99 -3.00
CA LEU A 216 0.10 13.43 -3.28
C LEU A 216 -1.10 14.09 -2.59
N ARG A 217 -2.25 13.43 -2.56
CA ARG A 217 -3.43 13.96 -1.85
C ARG A 217 -3.23 14.03 -0.34
N VAL A 218 -2.49 13.09 0.26
CA VAL A 218 -2.08 13.16 1.68
C VAL A 218 -1.27 14.43 1.93
N TRP A 219 -0.26 14.70 1.10
CA TRP A 219 0.56 15.91 1.20
C TRP A 219 -0.25 17.20 0.98
N LEU A 220 -1.13 17.22 -0.02
CA LEU A 220 -1.99 18.37 -0.29
C LEU A 220 -3.00 18.65 0.84
N ALA A 221 -3.32 17.65 1.64
CA ALA A 221 -4.12 17.80 2.86
C ALA A 221 -3.32 18.32 4.07
N GLY A 222 -2.04 18.72 3.87
CA GLY A 222 -1.14 19.20 4.93
C GLY A 222 -0.64 18.09 5.86
N LEU A 223 -0.68 16.84 5.42
CA LEU A 223 -0.23 15.67 6.18
C LEU A 223 1.08 15.13 5.62
N LYS A 224 1.83 14.40 6.45
CA LYS A 224 3.12 13.82 6.12
C LYS A 224 3.03 12.32 5.90
N ILE A 225 3.91 11.81 5.06
CA ILE A 225 4.15 10.37 4.89
C ILE A 225 5.53 10.08 5.47
N LEU A 226 5.59 9.18 6.46
CA LEU A 226 6.84 8.80 7.11
C LEU A 226 7.22 7.36 6.78
N TYR A 227 8.43 7.18 6.32
CA TYR A 227 9.08 5.88 6.27
C TYR A 227 9.58 5.51 7.67
N ILE A 228 9.22 4.31 8.14
CA ILE A 228 9.58 3.80 9.47
C ILE A 228 10.39 2.50 9.34
N PRO A 229 11.71 2.52 9.55
CA PRO A 229 12.53 1.31 9.48
C PRO A 229 12.37 0.36 10.67
N SER A 230 11.77 0.84 11.76
CA SER A 230 11.51 0.07 12.98
C SER A 230 10.44 -1.01 12.82
N PHE A 231 9.66 -0.96 11.73
CA PHE A 231 8.72 -2.01 11.35
C PHE A 231 9.09 -2.56 9.98
N THR A 232 9.20 -3.88 9.85
CA THR A 232 9.59 -4.52 8.60
C THR A 232 8.49 -5.45 8.09
N VAL A 233 8.40 -5.53 6.77
CA VAL A 233 7.46 -6.39 6.06
C VAL A 233 8.21 -7.12 4.97
N LEU A 234 8.12 -8.44 4.95
CA LEU A 234 8.62 -9.27 3.86
C LEU A 234 7.66 -9.18 2.68
N HIS A 235 8.17 -8.94 1.47
CA HIS A 235 7.36 -8.78 0.27
C HIS A 235 7.84 -9.74 -0.82
N HIS A 236 7.05 -10.75 -1.10
CA HIS A 236 7.38 -11.81 -2.06
C HIS A 236 7.30 -11.39 -3.53
N THR A 237 7.11 -10.15 -3.77
CA THR A 237 6.88 -9.42 -5.05
C THR A 237 6.74 -10.30 -6.30
N GLN A 238 5.55 -10.31 -6.88
CA GLN A 238 5.27 -11.07 -8.09
C GLN A 238 5.78 -10.39 -9.37
N GLN A 239 6.17 -9.10 -9.30
CA GLN A 239 6.67 -8.25 -10.42
C GLN A 239 5.85 -8.40 -11.72
N ILE A 240 4.55 -8.53 -11.61
CA ILE A 240 3.64 -8.83 -12.73
C ILE A 240 3.76 -7.79 -13.86
N SER A 241 4.00 -6.52 -13.50
CA SER A 241 4.08 -5.41 -14.46
C SER A 241 5.36 -5.39 -15.30
N HIS A 242 6.45 -6.03 -14.86
CA HIS A 242 7.74 -5.99 -15.56
C HIS A 242 7.89 -7.06 -16.65
N LYS A 243 7.06 -8.10 -16.65
CA LYS A 243 7.26 -9.28 -17.52
C LYS A 243 6.69 -9.14 -18.94
N LYS A 244 5.75 -8.17 -19.21
CA LYS A 244 5.13 -8.00 -20.54
C LYS A 244 4.83 -6.53 -20.83
N PRO A 245 5.67 -5.81 -21.61
CA PRO A 245 5.55 -4.36 -21.86
C PRO A 245 4.26 -3.94 -22.59
N PHE A 246 3.60 -4.84 -23.32
CA PHE A 246 2.33 -4.60 -24.04
C PHE A 246 1.14 -5.30 -23.38
N SER A 247 1.22 -5.62 -22.08
CA SER A 247 0.08 -6.20 -21.35
C SER A 247 -1.01 -5.15 -21.09
N ARG A 248 -2.25 -5.63 -20.83
CA ARG A 248 -3.35 -4.76 -20.39
C ARG A 248 -2.97 -3.95 -19.15
N THR A 249 -2.16 -4.51 -18.26
CA THR A 249 -1.64 -3.85 -17.04
C THR A 249 -0.71 -2.69 -17.39
N SER A 250 0.20 -2.87 -18.36
CA SER A 250 1.12 -1.81 -18.79
C SER A 250 0.37 -0.66 -19.49
N LEU A 251 -0.63 -0.98 -20.30
CA LEU A 251 -1.48 0.01 -20.95
C LEU A 251 -2.32 0.78 -19.93
N SER A 252 -2.89 0.09 -18.95
CA SER A 252 -3.63 0.71 -17.85
C SER A 252 -2.75 1.64 -17.03
N HIS A 253 -1.49 1.25 -16.76
CA HIS A 253 -0.52 2.10 -16.07
C HIS A 253 -0.20 3.38 -16.88
N PHE A 254 -0.03 3.26 -18.18
CA PHE A 254 0.22 4.43 -19.04
C PHE A 254 -0.96 5.43 -19.02
N TRP A 255 -2.19 4.94 -19.19
CA TRP A 255 -3.39 5.78 -19.09
C TRP A 255 -3.58 6.36 -17.69
N GLY A 256 -3.29 5.60 -16.66
CA GLY A 256 -3.31 6.08 -15.28
C GLY A 256 -2.31 7.22 -15.04
N LEU A 257 -1.09 7.12 -15.61
CA LEU A 257 -0.10 8.21 -15.53
C LEU A 257 -0.57 9.46 -16.27
N LEU A 258 -1.13 9.34 -17.47
CA LEU A 258 -1.68 10.50 -18.19
C LEU A 258 -2.82 11.15 -17.41
N TYR A 259 -3.70 10.35 -16.82
CA TYR A 259 -4.77 10.83 -15.96
C TYR A 259 -4.22 11.55 -14.73
N TYR A 260 -3.23 10.97 -14.04
CA TYR A 260 -2.56 11.59 -12.90
C TYR A 260 -1.99 12.97 -13.23
N TYR A 261 -1.22 13.08 -14.33
CA TYR A 261 -0.64 14.36 -14.74
C TYR A 261 -1.70 15.39 -15.17
N ARG A 262 -2.79 14.94 -15.79
CA ARG A 262 -3.91 15.83 -16.13
C ARG A 262 -4.62 16.35 -14.87
N LYS A 263 -4.75 15.51 -13.84
CA LYS A 263 -5.44 15.84 -12.59
C LYS A 263 -4.61 16.76 -11.70
N HIS A 264 -3.32 16.50 -11.58
CA HIS A 264 -2.44 17.14 -10.59
C HIS A 264 -1.38 18.06 -11.19
N GLY A 265 -1.21 18.10 -12.49
CA GLY A 265 -0.04 18.72 -13.12
C GLY A 265 1.22 17.84 -12.99
N GLY A 266 2.40 18.47 -12.82
CA GLY A 266 3.65 17.69 -12.70
C GLY A 266 4.26 17.30 -14.05
N TRP A 267 3.87 17.97 -15.14
CA TRP A 267 4.40 17.72 -16.48
C TRP A 267 5.92 17.93 -16.58
N MET A 268 6.40 19.07 -16.03
CA MET A 268 7.82 19.43 -16.06
C MET A 268 8.45 19.49 -14.67
N PHE A 269 7.69 19.96 -13.68
CA PHE A 269 8.18 20.17 -12.32
C PHE A 269 7.41 19.31 -11.33
N ARG A 270 8.10 18.88 -10.28
CA ARG A 270 7.43 18.17 -9.18
C ARG A 270 6.41 19.07 -8.49
N PRO A 271 5.32 18.49 -7.97
CA PRO A 271 4.40 19.24 -7.13
C PRO A 271 5.18 19.89 -5.97
N LYS A 272 4.91 21.19 -5.74
CA LYS A 272 5.45 21.83 -4.54
C LYS A 272 4.65 21.32 -3.34
N LEU A 273 5.29 20.58 -2.48
CA LEU A 273 4.77 20.21 -1.18
C LEU A 273 5.01 21.43 -0.30
N SER A 274 4.00 22.27 -0.10
CA SER A 274 4.10 23.34 0.88
C SER A 274 4.09 22.70 2.26
N ALA A 275 5.24 22.71 2.94
CA ALA A 275 5.24 22.63 4.38
C ALA A 275 4.49 23.89 4.86
N MET A 276 3.22 23.74 5.23
CA MET A 276 2.53 24.75 6.05
C MET A 276 2.96 24.59 7.51
#